data_b4ba6c2dbecb50bae2154570ecb28785
#
_entry.id   b4ba6c2dbecb50bae2154570ecb28785
#
_cell.length_a   1.000
_cell.length_b   1.000
_cell.length_c   1.000
_cell.angle_alpha   90.00
_cell.angle_beta   90.00
_cell.angle_gamma   90.00
#
_symmetry.space_group_name_H-M   'P 1'
#
loop_
_entity.id
_entity.type
_entity.pdbx_description
1 polymer ?
#
loop_
_entity_poly.entity_id
_entity_poly.type
_entity_poly.pdbx_seq_one_letter_code
_entity_poly.pdbx_strand_id
1 'polypeptide(L)'
;MLALIMLAGAIGVVFGRPGDLATVTLPVAASVDVADIPPAYLVLYQEAARRFGLDWPVLAAVGKIESNHGRAGCDPNWAGARGPMQFLTPTFVHAAKLAGLPDPDICDPADAIPAAAAYLRSNGAPRDWQRALFRYNPADWYPPLVLRQAARYGYGSRVVWPVDGGRISQAFGPTSFSGEPARCWRGVCYAHFHDGLDIAAPLGTPVRALAAGRVVLAGRVADGAVVVIVDHGSGVESLYGHLEPALGVRDGQSVSAGDRLGSIGLTGNTTGAHLHLEIVVSGEPIDPIDILPPRD
;
A
#
# COMPACT_ATOMS: atom_id res chain seq x y z
N MET A 1 -27.82 -0.20 -14.72
CA MET A 1 -27.83 -1.65 -14.44
C MET A 1 -26.45 -2.18 -14.81
N LEU A 2 -25.50 -2.02 -13.91
CA LEU A 2 -24.13 -2.55 -14.09
C LEU A 2 -24.12 -3.98 -13.53
N ALA A 3 -23.98 -4.95 -14.41
CA ALA A 3 -23.70 -6.33 -14.01
C ALA A 3 -22.18 -6.45 -13.80
N LEU A 4 -21.77 -6.47 -12.54
CA LEU A 4 -20.45 -6.90 -12.15
C LEU A 4 -20.32 -8.40 -12.51
N ILE A 5 -19.35 -8.78 -13.31
CA ILE A 5 -19.10 -10.16 -13.68
C ILE A 5 -18.62 -10.90 -12.44
N MET A 6 -19.54 -11.67 -11.85
CA MET A 6 -19.26 -12.58 -10.73
C MET A 6 -18.52 -13.80 -11.28
N LEU A 7 -17.26 -13.97 -10.91
CA LEU A 7 -16.62 -15.30 -10.90
C LEU A 7 -16.97 -15.97 -9.57
N ALA A 8 -17.90 -16.91 -9.63
CA ALA A 8 -18.35 -17.67 -8.47
C ALA A 8 -17.29 -18.71 -8.08
N GLY A 9 -16.71 -18.52 -6.89
CA GLY A 9 -16.02 -19.55 -6.14
C GLY A 9 -16.72 -19.71 -4.79
N ALA A 10 -17.57 -20.73 -4.66
CA ALA A 10 -18.32 -20.99 -3.44
C ALA A 10 -17.39 -21.55 -2.35
N ILE A 11 -17.22 -20.78 -1.25
CA ILE A 11 -16.81 -21.31 0.05
C ILE A 11 -17.82 -20.77 1.07
N GLY A 12 -18.53 -21.70 1.74
CA GLY A 12 -19.56 -21.39 2.70
C GLY A 12 -19.01 -20.64 3.90
N VAL A 13 -19.60 -19.50 4.22
CA VAL A 13 -19.36 -18.72 5.43
C VAL A 13 -20.57 -18.84 6.33
N VAL A 14 -20.37 -19.33 7.53
CA VAL A 14 -21.35 -19.44 8.62
C VAL A 14 -21.68 -18.03 9.11
N PHE A 15 -22.95 -17.63 9.02
CA PHE A 15 -23.43 -16.33 9.51
C PHE A 15 -23.41 -16.29 11.03
N GLY A 16 -22.57 -15.42 11.60
CA GLY A 16 -22.66 -14.96 12.98
C GLY A 16 -23.81 -13.96 13.17
N ARG A 17 -24.37 -13.92 14.39
CA ARG A 17 -25.56 -13.14 14.78
C ARG A 17 -25.36 -11.61 14.59
N PRO A 18 -26.44 -10.82 14.32
CA PRO A 18 -26.33 -9.37 14.23
C PRO A 18 -26.12 -8.79 15.65
N GLY A 19 -24.95 -8.22 15.87
CA GLY A 19 -24.60 -7.57 17.15
C GLY A 19 -23.12 -7.26 17.35
N ASP A 20 -22.22 -7.95 16.68
CA ASP A 20 -20.79 -7.64 16.79
C ASP A 20 -20.36 -6.70 15.66
N LEU A 21 -20.19 -5.43 16.01
CA LEU A 21 -19.38 -4.49 15.22
C LEU A 21 -17.93 -4.98 15.31
N ALA A 22 -17.59 -6.03 14.55
CA ALA A 22 -16.20 -6.31 14.27
C ALA A 22 -15.68 -5.06 13.54
N THR A 23 -14.83 -4.31 14.20
CA THR A 23 -14.07 -3.22 13.61
C THR A 23 -13.44 -3.79 12.36
N VAL A 24 -13.95 -3.39 11.19
CA VAL A 24 -13.33 -3.74 9.90
C VAL A 24 -12.04 -2.95 9.85
N THR A 25 -11.00 -3.53 10.44
CA THR A 25 -9.66 -3.14 10.12
C THR A 25 -9.41 -3.68 8.72
N LEU A 26 -9.02 -2.82 7.78
CA LEU A 26 -8.33 -3.29 6.59
C LEU A 26 -7.33 -4.36 7.07
N PRO A 27 -6.98 -5.41 6.30
CA PRO A 27 -5.89 -6.31 6.63
C PRO A 27 -4.54 -5.59 6.81
N VAL A 28 -4.60 -4.28 6.91
CA VAL A 28 -3.67 -3.29 7.45
C VAL A 28 -3.29 -3.59 8.89
N ALA A 29 -4.03 -4.39 9.62
CA ALA A 29 -3.69 -4.82 10.96
C ALA A 29 -3.88 -6.34 11.12
N ALA A 30 -3.27 -7.16 10.30
CA ALA A 30 -2.51 -8.25 10.88
C ALA A 30 -1.56 -7.55 11.86
N SER A 31 -1.71 -7.77 13.16
CA SER A 31 -0.86 -7.21 14.21
C SER A 31 0.57 -7.14 13.69
N VAL A 32 1.13 -5.90 13.58
CA VAL A 32 2.49 -5.70 13.07
C VAL A 32 3.38 -6.63 13.89
N ASP A 33 3.72 -7.79 13.34
CA ASP A 33 4.45 -8.82 14.06
C ASP A 33 5.94 -8.53 13.93
N VAL A 34 6.43 -7.71 14.86
CA VAL A 34 7.86 -7.37 14.97
C VAL A 34 8.56 -8.22 16.03
N ALA A 35 7.87 -9.20 16.62
CA ALA A 35 8.40 -9.98 17.75
C ALA A 35 9.68 -10.77 17.40
N ASP A 36 9.89 -11.06 16.13
CA ASP A 36 11.10 -11.73 15.65
C ASP A 36 12.27 -10.77 15.35
N ILE A 37 12.04 -9.45 15.33
CA ILE A 37 13.08 -8.44 15.10
C ILE A 37 13.75 -8.12 16.45
N PRO A 38 15.07 -8.32 16.61
CA PRO A 38 15.76 -7.86 17.82
C PRO A 38 15.55 -6.35 18.04
N PRO A 39 15.28 -5.88 19.26
CA PRO A 39 15.00 -4.46 19.50
C PRO A 39 16.08 -3.49 18.97
N ALA A 40 17.35 -3.85 19.10
CA ALA A 40 18.45 -3.04 18.56
C ALA A 40 18.39 -2.93 17.02
N TYR A 41 18.04 -4.02 16.33
CA TYR A 41 17.88 -4.01 14.87
C TYR A 41 16.67 -3.18 14.44
N LEU A 42 15.55 -3.25 15.17
CA LEU A 42 14.36 -2.46 14.87
C LEU A 42 14.67 -0.96 14.89
N VAL A 43 15.41 -0.49 15.88
CA VAL A 43 15.87 0.90 15.96
C VAL A 43 16.71 1.27 14.75
N LEU A 44 17.69 0.44 14.38
CA LEU A 44 18.56 0.69 13.23
C LEU A 44 17.79 0.73 11.91
N TYR A 45 16.81 -0.18 11.69
CA TYR A 45 15.96 -0.15 10.51
C TYR A 45 15.13 1.13 10.43
N GLN A 46 14.53 1.55 11.55
CA GLN A 46 13.72 2.77 11.60
C GLN A 46 14.56 4.04 11.37
N GLU A 47 15.74 4.12 11.95
CA GLU A 47 16.66 5.26 11.77
C GLU A 47 17.21 5.33 10.35
N ALA A 48 17.67 4.22 9.80
CA ALA A 48 18.16 4.17 8.44
C ALA A 48 17.05 4.50 7.43
N ALA A 49 15.85 3.94 7.60
CA ALA A 49 14.71 4.22 6.75
C ALA A 49 14.33 5.71 6.78
N ARG A 50 14.27 6.33 7.97
CA ARG A 50 14.01 7.77 8.10
C ARG A 50 15.09 8.61 7.42
N ARG A 51 16.37 8.25 7.60
CA ARG A 51 17.51 8.98 7.00
C ARG A 51 17.48 8.97 5.47
N PHE A 52 17.11 7.83 4.88
CA PHE A 52 17.12 7.64 3.42
C PHE A 52 15.74 7.76 2.77
N GLY A 53 14.67 8.09 3.52
CA GLY A 53 13.30 8.23 3.02
C GLY A 53 12.75 6.92 2.47
N LEU A 54 12.90 5.82 3.23
CA LEU A 54 12.45 4.48 2.89
C LEU A 54 11.38 3.98 3.87
N ASP A 55 10.71 2.90 3.50
CA ASP A 55 9.80 2.17 4.37
C ASP A 55 10.59 1.17 5.23
N TRP A 56 10.70 1.42 6.55
CA TRP A 56 11.47 0.56 7.46
C TRP A 56 11.03 -0.93 7.43
N PRO A 57 9.73 -1.28 7.22
CA PRO A 57 9.34 -2.68 7.13
C PRO A 57 9.99 -3.41 5.96
N VAL A 58 10.22 -2.72 4.83
CA VAL A 58 10.90 -3.33 3.67
C VAL A 58 12.38 -3.52 3.97
N LEU A 59 13.03 -2.54 4.60
CA LEU A 59 14.43 -2.68 5.01
C LEU A 59 14.62 -3.80 6.04
N ALA A 60 13.71 -3.93 7.02
CA ALA A 60 13.72 -5.01 7.98
C ALA A 60 13.46 -6.39 7.32
N ALA A 61 12.58 -6.43 6.31
CA ALA A 61 12.32 -7.66 5.56
C ALA A 61 13.56 -8.13 4.78
N VAL A 62 14.34 -7.21 4.22
CA VAL A 62 15.66 -7.54 3.63
C VAL A 62 16.53 -8.21 4.69
N GLY A 63 16.74 -7.60 5.86
CA GLY A 63 17.55 -8.17 6.94
C GLY A 63 17.02 -9.52 7.46
N LYS A 64 15.69 -9.73 7.44
CA LYS A 64 15.08 -11.03 7.77
C LYS A 64 15.48 -12.10 6.78
N ILE A 65 15.36 -11.82 5.50
CA ILE A 65 15.61 -12.81 4.43
C ILE A 65 17.10 -13.09 4.28
N GLU A 66 17.95 -12.08 4.42
CA GLU A 66 19.38 -12.22 4.24
C GLU A 66 20.05 -13.03 5.38
N SER A 67 19.73 -12.71 6.63
CA SER A 67 20.45 -13.28 7.78
C SER A 67 19.60 -13.59 9.00
N ASN A 68 18.26 -13.51 8.89
CA ASN A 68 17.37 -13.56 10.04
C ASN A 68 17.76 -12.52 11.11
N HIS A 69 17.97 -11.27 10.66
CA HIS A 69 18.42 -10.14 11.49
C HIS A 69 19.78 -10.42 12.18
N GLY A 70 20.77 -10.80 11.40
CA GLY A 70 22.14 -11.04 11.87
C GLY A 70 22.37 -12.39 12.57
N ARG A 71 21.33 -13.20 12.78
CA ARG A 71 21.46 -14.49 13.48
C ARG A 71 22.26 -15.53 12.69
N ALA A 72 22.46 -15.34 11.38
CA ALA A 72 23.32 -16.18 10.56
C ALA A 72 24.84 -15.93 10.80
N GLY A 73 25.19 -14.93 11.60
CA GLY A 73 26.58 -14.57 11.85
C GLY A 73 27.19 -13.74 10.71
N CYS A 74 28.52 -13.65 10.72
CA CYS A 74 29.27 -12.86 9.73
C CYS A 74 30.17 -13.67 8.80
N ASP A 75 30.19 -14.99 8.94
CA ASP A 75 30.97 -15.83 8.03
C ASP A 75 30.44 -15.71 6.60
N PRO A 76 31.33 -15.68 5.60
CA PRO A 76 30.88 -15.58 4.22
C PRO A 76 30.14 -16.84 3.80
N ASN A 77 29.02 -16.66 3.10
CA ASN A 77 28.34 -17.78 2.45
C ASN A 77 29.13 -18.27 1.21
N TRP A 78 28.63 -19.30 0.52
CA TRP A 78 29.27 -19.87 -0.68
C TRP A 78 29.54 -18.85 -1.80
N ALA A 79 28.78 -17.73 -1.87
CA ALA A 79 28.96 -16.66 -2.84
C ALA A 79 29.89 -15.55 -2.32
N GLY A 80 30.38 -15.64 -1.07
CA GLY A 80 31.20 -14.63 -0.42
C GLY A 80 30.42 -13.48 0.20
N ALA A 81 29.10 -13.54 0.23
CA ALA A 81 28.26 -12.56 0.93
C ALA A 81 28.30 -12.79 2.44
N ARG A 82 28.33 -11.70 3.23
CA ARG A 82 28.54 -11.76 4.67
C ARG A 82 27.84 -10.62 5.41
N GLY A 83 27.77 -10.78 6.71
CA GLY A 83 27.20 -9.80 7.63
C GLY A 83 25.65 -9.79 7.66
N PRO A 84 25.05 -8.90 8.48
CA PRO A 84 23.62 -8.93 8.73
C PRO A 84 22.76 -8.61 7.50
N MET A 85 23.33 -7.94 6.50
CA MET A 85 22.65 -7.60 5.25
C MET A 85 23.21 -8.36 4.04
N GLN A 86 24.04 -9.41 4.27
CA GLN A 86 24.61 -10.33 3.27
C GLN A 86 25.19 -9.61 2.05
N PHE A 87 26.03 -8.63 2.29
CA PHE A 87 26.73 -7.93 1.22
C PHE A 87 27.94 -8.72 0.68
N LEU A 88 28.14 -8.63 -0.61
CA LEU A 88 29.47 -8.82 -1.20
C LEU A 88 30.36 -7.62 -0.84
N THR A 89 31.62 -7.84 -0.48
CA THR A 89 32.54 -6.78 -0.03
C THR A 89 32.61 -5.58 -1.00
N PRO A 90 32.73 -5.76 -2.33
CA PRO A 90 32.76 -4.59 -3.24
C PRO A 90 31.46 -3.78 -3.22
N THR A 91 30.32 -4.46 -3.13
CA THR A 91 29.01 -3.81 -3.05
C THR A 91 28.85 -3.06 -1.74
N PHE A 92 29.32 -3.65 -0.63
CA PHE A 92 29.30 -2.99 0.68
C PHE A 92 30.11 -1.70 0.69
N VAL A 93 31.37 -1.73 0.19
CA VAL A 93 32.23 -0.54 0.12
C VAL A 93 31.54 0.59 -0.67
N HIS A 94 30.89 0.25 -1.80
CA HIS A 94 30.12 1.24 -2.56
C HIS A 94 28.92 1.77 -1.77
N ALA A 95 28.14 0.89 -1.16
CA ALA A 95 26.94 1.23 -0.38
C ALA A 95 27.29 2.08 0.87
N ALA A 96 28.35 1.74 1.58
CA ALA A 96 28.86 2.47 2.73
C ALA A 96 29.31 3.89 2.36
N LYS A 97 29.95 4.03 1.20
CA LYS A 97 30.30 5.36 0.64
C LYS A 97 29.04 6.18 0.34
N LEU A 98 28.00 5.59 -0.25
CA LEU A 98 26.72 6.26 -0.47
C LEU A 98 26.06 6.66 0.86
N ALA A 99 26.24 5.86 1.88
CA ALA A 99 25.72 6.14 3.23
C ALA A 99 26.57 7.17 3.99
N GLY A 100 27.76 7.55 3.48
CA GLY A 100 28.66 8.48 4.16
C GLY A 100 29.24 7.93 5.46
N LEU A 101 29.50 6.61 5.52
CA LEU A 101 30.03 5.94 6.71
C LEU A 101 31.57 6.03 6.69
N PRO A 102 32.21 6.54 7.75
CA PRO A 102 33.65 6.48 7.91
C PRO A 102 34.04 5.12 8.49
N ASP A 103 35.03 4.46 7.92
CA ASP A 103 35.61 3.19 8.39
C ASP A 103 34.55 2.08 8.71
N PRO A 104 33.68 1.72 7.73
CA PRO A 104 32.53 0.86 7.98
C PRO A 104 32.92 -0.62 8.11
N ASP A 105 32.27 -1.32 9.06
CA ASP A 105 32.36 -2.77 9.23
C ASP A 105 31.13 -3.46 8.62
N ILE A 106 31.35 -4.35 7.64
CA ILE A 106 30.31 -5.14 6.98
C ILE A 106 29.57 -6.07 7.96
N CYS A 107 30.19 -6.39 9.09
CA CYS A 107 29.65 -7.27 10.12
C CYS A 107 28.85 -6.51 11.20
N ASP A 108 29.06 -5.20 11.31
CA ASP A 108 28.32 -4.37 12.23
C ASP A 108 26.95 -3.98 11.64
N PRO A 109 25.82 -4.35 12.30
CA PRO A 109 24.50 -3.92 11.84
C PRO A 109 24.33 -2.39 11.82
N ALA A 110 25.07 -1.64 12.64
CA ALA A 110 25.04 -0.17 12.66
C ALA A 110 25.61 0.45 11.38
N ASP A 111 26.46 -0.30 10.65
CA ASP A 111 27.02 0.12 9.36
C ASP A 111 26.29 -0.58 8.18
N ALA A 112 26.03 -1.87 8.30
CA ALA A 112 25.45 -2.66 7.21
C ALA A 112 24.02 -2.24 6.88
N ILE A 113 23.20 -1.89 7.88
CA ILE A 113 21.80 -1.49 7.67
C ILE A 113 21.70 -0.12 6.98
N PRO A 114 22.39 0.95 7.41
CA PRO A 114 22.42 2.21 6.66
C PRO A 114 23.01 2.07 5.26
N ALA A 115 24.04 1.23 5.08
CA ALA A 115 24.60 0.95 3.76
C ALA A 115 23.53 0.30 2.84
N ALA A 116 22.76 -0.69 3.35
CA ALA A 116 21.68 -1.31 2.59
C ALA A 116 20.58 -0.30 2.21
N ALA A 117 20.21 0.58 3.15
CA ALA A 117 19.24 1.63 2.88
C ALA A 117 19.72 2.60 1.78
N ALA A 118 20.98 3.05 1.84
CA ALA A 118 21.57 3.93 0.83
C ALA A 118 21.63 3.24 -0.55
N TYR A 119 21.99 1.96 -0.58
CA TYR A 119 22.04 1.17 -1.81
C TYR A 119 20.64 1.00 -2.44
N LEU A 120 19.63 0.64 -1.66
CA LEU A 120 18.25 0.54 -2.14
C LEU A 120 17.73 1.88 -2.66
N ARG A 121 18.01 2.96 -1.94
CA ARG A 121 17.64 4.33 -2.36
C ARG A 121 18.27 4.70 -3.70
N SER A 122 19.55 4.41 -3.91
CA SER A 122 20.26 4.72 -5.16
C SER A 122 19.75 3.90 -6.35
N ASN A 123 19.11 2.76 -6.09
CA ASN A 123 18.55 1.87 -7.11
C ASN A 123 17.04 2.06 -7.38
N GLY A 124 16.41 3.09 -6.78
CA GLY A 124 15.04 3.48 -7.14
C GLY A 124 14.02 3.44 -6.01
N ALA A 125 14.35 2.85 -4.84
CA ALA A 125 13.44 2.84 -3.70
C ALA A 125 13.19 4.27 -3.17
N PRO A 126 12.02 4.57 -2.60
CA PRO A 126 10.84 3.71 -2.47
C PRO A 126 9.93 3.72 -3.71
N ARG A 127 10.23 4.53 -4.75
CA ARG A 127 9.38 4.70 -5.94
C ARG A 127 9.24 3.43 -6.76
N ASP A 128 10.28 2.59 -6.75
CA ASP A 128 10.33 1.33 -7.49
C ASP A 128 11.04 0.26 -6.63
N TRP A 129 10.30 -0.31 -5.68
CA TRP A 129 10.81 -1.39 -4.84
C TRP A 129 11.15 -2.66 -5.62
N GLN A 130 10.42 -2.97 -6.69
CA GLN A 130 10.71 -4.14 -7.52
C GLN A 130 12.11 -4.04 -8.13
N ARG A 131 12.41 -2.89 -8.74
CA ARG A 131 13.74 -2.64 -9.32
C ARG A 131 14.83 -2.59 -8.25
N ALA A 132 14.60 -1.88 -7.14
CA ALA A 132 15.61 -1.72 -6.10
C ALA A 132 15.99 -3.06 -5.47
N LEU A 133 14.99 -3.90 -5.15
CA LEU A 133 15.18 -5.23 -4.58
C LEU A 133 15.81 -6.20 -5.60
N PHE A 134 15.41 -6.15 -6.88
CA PHE A 134 16.08 -6.95 -7.92
C PHE A 134 17.54 -6.55 -8.12
N ARG A 135 17.89 -5.27 -7.93
CA ARG A 135 19.29 -4.82 -7.94
C ARG A 135 20.07 -5.27 -6.71
N TYR A 136 19.39 -5.45 -5.59
CA TYR A 136 19.98 -5.97 -4.36
C TYR A 136 20.32 -7.46 -4.50
N ASN A 137 19.36 -8.25 -4.96
CA ASN A 137 19.54 -9.66 -5.30
C ASN A 137 18.84 -9.94 -6.66
N PRO A 138 19.60 -10.21 -7.75
CA PRO A 138 19.07 -10.32 -9.12
C PRO A 138 18.40 -11.69 -9.38
N ALA A 139 17.40 -12.01 -8.57
CA ALA A 139 16.54 -13.18 -8.68
C ALA A 139 15.07 -12.77 -8.69
N ASP A 140 14.28 -13.25 -9.67
CA ASP A 140 12.87 -12.86 -9.84
C ASP A 140 11.99 -13.19 -8.62
N TRP A 141 12.36 -14.19 -7.83
CA TRP A 141 11.67 -14.57 -6.61
C TRP A 141 11.95 -13.63 -5.42
N TYR A 142 13.06 -12.87 -5.45
CA TYR A 142 13.52 -12.08 -4.31
C TYR A 142 12.61 -10.89 -3.99
N PRO A 143 12.29 -9.97 -4.91
CA PRO A 143 11.43 -8.83 -4.61
C PRO A 143 10.06 -9.24 -4.03
N PRO A 144 9.30 -10.19 -4.63
CA PRO A 144 8.01 -10.58 -4.06
C PRO A 144 8.14 -11.27 -2.70
N LEU A 145 9.26 -11.98 -2.42
CA LEU A 145 9.50 -12.58 -1.12
C LEU A 145 9.72 -11.50 -0.04
N VAL A 146 10.58 -10.51 -0.34
CA VAL A 146 10.84 -9.38 0.57
C VAL A 146 9.56 -8.59 0.85
N LEU A 147 8.78 -8.25 -0.18
CA LEU A 147 7.56 -7.46 0.00
C LEU A 147 6.47 -8.21 0.80
N ARG A 148 6.36 -9.54 0.64
CA ARG A 148 5.48 -10.36 1.50
C ARG A 148 5.93 -10.36 2.96
N GLN A 149 7.24 -10.43 3.21
CA GLN A 149 7.76 -10.34 4.57
C GLN A 149 7.56 -8.92 5.15
N ALA A 150 7.77 -7.89 4.34
CA ALA A 150 7.54 -6.50 4.71
C ALA A 150 6.07 -6.24 5.11
N ALA A 151 5.12 -6.86 4.42
CA ALA A 151 3.71 -6.78 4.77
C ALA A 151 3.42 -7.32 6.18
N ARG A 152 4.12 -8.36 6.64
CA ARG A 152 4.02 -8.84 8.03
C ARG A 152 4.55 -7.82 9.04
N TYR A 153 5.51 -7.00 8.64
CA TYR A 153 6.07 -5.90 9.44
C TYR A 153 5.29 -4.59 9.28
N GLY A 154 4.12 -4.62 8.63
CA GLY A 154 3.25 -3.47 8.45
C GLY A 154 3.55 -2.63 7.20
N TYR A 155 4.37 -3.11 6.25
CA TYR A 155 4.50 -2.47 4.94
C TYR A 155 3.14 -2.51 4.23
N GLY A 156 2.72 -1.35 3.73
CA GLY A 156 1.39 -1.22 3.13
C GLY A 156 0.25 -1.02 4.14
N SER A 157 0.53 -1.09 5.45
CA SER A 157 -0.47 -0.84 6.50
C SER A 157 -0.76 0.64 6.73
N ARG A 158 0.02 1.55 6.13
CA ARG A 158 -0.25 2.97 6.22
C ARG A 158 -1.46 3.32 5.36
N VAL A 159 -2.49 3.84 6.00
CA VAL A 159 -3.63 4.46 5.32
C VAL A 159 -3.45 5.98 5.36
N VAL A 160 -3.70 6.64 4.23
CA VAL A 160 -3.64 8.10 4.11
C VAL A 160 -4.90 8.60 3.41
N TRP A 161 -5.26 9.86 3.64
CA TRP A 161 -6.30 10.50 2.86
C TRP A 161 -5.90 10.56 1.39
N PRO A 162 -6.79 10.16 0.45
CA PRO A 162 -6.46 10.16 -0.99
C PRO A 162 -6.40 11.57 -1.59
N VAL A 163 -6.94 12.57 -0.89
CA VAL A 163 -6.92 13.98 -1.29
C VAL A 163 -6.46 14.82 -0.11
N ASP A 164 -5.45 15.65 -0.33
CA ASP A 164 -4.97 16.61 0.66
C ASP A 164 -6.01 17.74 0.79
N GLY A 165 -6.58 17.91 1.97
CA GLY A 165 -7.68 18.84 2.21
C GLY A 165 -9.00 18.34 1.59
N GLY A 166 -9.82 19.28 1.10
CA GLY A 166 -11.14 18.96 0.57
C GLY A 166 -12.21 18.80 1.66
N ARG A 167 -13.47 18.85 1.24
CA ARG A 167 -14.63 18.74 2.12
C ARG A 167 -15.42 17.49 1.74
N ILE A 168 -15.84 16.70 2.71
CA ILE A 168 -16.80 15.63 2.48
C ILE A 168 -18.09 16.28 1.97
N SER A 169 -18.46 15.96 0.73
CA SER A 169 -19.67 16.48 0.08
C SER A 169 -20.84 15.51 0.15
N GLN A 170 -20.54 14.20 0.13
CA GLN A 170 -21.52 13.14 0.34
C GLN A 170 -20.88 12.01 1.15
N ALA A 171 -21.56 11.57 2.20
CA ALA A 171 -21.13 10.45 3.03
C ALA A 171 -21.63 9.11 2.45
N PHE A 172 -20.99 8.04 2.84
CA PHE A 172 -21.44 6.67 2.58
C PHE A 172 -22.79 6.41 3.24
N GLY A 173 -23.65 5.66 2.57
CA GLY A 173 -24.89 5.16 3.14
C GLY A 173 -26.18 5.65 2.47
N PRO A 174 -27.33 5.46 3.12
CA PRO A 174 -28.62 5.89 2.60
C PRO A 174 -28.66 7.40 2.38
N THR A 175 -29.22 7.82 1.25
CA THR A 175 -29.30 9.24 0.87
C THR A 175 -30.66 9.60 0.30
N SER A 176 -31.03 10.87 0.34
CA SER A 176 -32.18 11.42 -0.37
C SER A 176 -31.86 11.88 -1.79
N PHE A 177 -30.60 11.83 -2.20
CA PHE A 177 -30.20 12.24 -3.54
C PHE A 177 -30.63 11.20 -4.58
N SER A 178 -31.57 11.60 -5.46
CA SER A 178 -32.17 10.72 -6.46
C SER A 178 -31.23 10.28 -7.59
N GLY A 179 -30.02 10.85 -7.65
CA GLY A 179 -28.96 10.41 -8.57
C GLY A 179 -28.30 9.10 -8.18
N GLU A 180 -28.43 8.68 -6.92
CA GLU A 180 -27.89 7.43 -6.43
C GLU A 180 -28.81 6.24 -6.73
N PRO A 181 -28.24 5.05 -7.05
CA PRO A 181 -29.02 3.86 -7.33
C PRO A 181 -29.67 3.29 -6.06
N ALA A 182 -30.71 2.47 -6.26
CA ALA A 182 -31.24 1.63 -5.19
C ALA A 182 -30.24 0.53 -4.84
N ARG A 183 -30.08 0.27 -3.53
CA ARG A 183 -29.16 -0.78 -3.04
C ARG A 183 -29.73 -1.47 -1.80
N CYS A 184 -29.56 -2.79 -1.73
CA CYS A 184 -29.71 -3.53 -0.48
C CYS A 184 -28.31 -3.68 0.17
N TRP A 185 -28.19 -3.20 1.41
CA TRP A 185 -26.96 -3.26 2.19
C TRP A 185 -27.27 -3.80 3.59
N ARG A 186 -26.50 -4.80 4.03
CA ARG A 186 -26.69 -5.49 5.33
C ARG A 186 -28.13 -5.93 5.59
N GLY A 187 -28.83 -6.42 4.54
CA GLY A 187 -30.20 -6.94 4.63
C GLY A 187 -31.28 -5.88 4.60
N VAL A 188 -30.98 -4.60 4.48
CA VAL A 188 -31.93 -3.50 4.31
C VAL A 188 -31.80 -2.92 2.91
N CYS A 189 -32.97 -2.72 2.23
CA CYS A 189 -32.97 -2.12 0.89
C CYS A 189 -33.36 -0.64 0.96
N TYR A 190 -32.58 0.18 0.28
CA TYR A 190 -32.74 1.63 0.21
C TYR A 190 -33.04 2.04 -1.22
N ALA A 191 -33.90 3.04 -1.38
CA ALA A 191 -34.25 3.59 -2.70
C ALA A 191 -33.03 4.30 -3.34
N HIS A 192 -32.23 4.94 -2.52
CA HIS A 192 -30.98 5.62 -2.93
C HIS A 192 -29.91 5.33 -1.88
N PHE A 193 -28.75 4.90 -2.35
CA PHE A 193 -27.62 4.55 -1.49
C PHE A 193 -26.30 4.93 -2.15
N HIS A 194 -25.51 5.73 -1.45
CA HIS A 194 -24.17 6.11 -1.86
C HIS A 194 -23.16 5.08 -1.33
N ASP A 195 -22.51 4.34 -2.22
CA ASP A 195 -21.58 3.25 -1.87
C ASP A 195 -20.14 3.69 -1.68
N GLY A 196 -19.91 5.00 -1.63
CA GLY A 196 -18.61 5.60 -1.41
C GLY A 196 -18.62 6.83 -0.51
N LEU A 197 -17.53 7.53 -0.50
CA LEU A 197 -17.33 8.82 0.15
C LEU A 197 -16.91 9.84 -0.90
N ASP A 198 -17.68 10.93 -1.04
CA ASP A 198 -17.32 12.01 -1.94
C ASP A 198 -16.52 13.08 -1.23
N ILE A 199 -15.37 13.41 -1.79
CA ILE A 199 -14.45 14.44 -1.29
C ILE A 199 -14.36 15.55 -2.33
N ALA A 200 -15.13 16.64 -2.13
CA ALA A 200 -15.10 17.80 -2.99
C ALA A 200 -13.77 18.57 -2.83
N ALA A 201 -13.10 18.78 -3.93
CA ALA A 201 -11.90 19.60 -4.04
C ALA A 201 -11.78 20.16 -5.48
N PRO A 202 -10.94 21.18 -5.73
CA PRO A 202 -10.80 21.77 -7.05
C PRO A 202 -10.42 20.76 -8.13
N LEU A 203 -10.90 21.00 -9.36
CA LEU A 203 -10.49 20.26 -10.55
C LEU A 203 -8.96 20.22 -10.66
N GLY A 204 -8.39 19.08 -11.03
CA GLY A 204 -6.93 18.91 -11.12
C GLY A 204 -6.24 18.62 -9.78
N THR A 205 -6.95 18.62 -8.65
CA THR A 205 -6.37 18.24 -7.34
C THR A 205 -5.80 16.82 -7.42
N PRO A 206 -4.55 16.59 -6.98
CA PRO A 206 -3.94 15.25 -7.00
C PRO A 206 -4.73 14.25 -6.18
N VAL A 207 -4.98 13.08 -6.78
CA VAL A 207 -5.55 11.91 -6.11
C VAL A 207 -4.45 10.87 -5.89
N ARG A 208 -4.38 10.35 -4.67
CA ARG A 208 -3.33 9.43 -4.20
C ARG A 208 -3.93 8.11 -3.75
N ALA A 209 -3.13 7.04 -3.85
CA ALA A 209 -3.49 5.74 -3.27
C ALA A 209 -3.62 5.86 -1.74
N LEU A 210 -4.75 5.43 -1.19
CA LEU A 210 -4.96 5.47 0.27
C LEU A 210 -4.05 4.50 1.02
N ALA A 211 -3.70 3.38 0.39
CA ALA A 211 -2.82 2.35 0.92
C ALA A 211 -1.99 1.72 -0.20
N ALA A 212 -0.97 0.93 0.16
CA ALA A 212 -0.22 0.16 -0.82
C ALA A 212 -1.09 -0.93 -1.44
N GLY A 213 -0.81 -1.25 -2.71
CA GLY A 213 -1.55 -2.28 -3.42
C GLY A 213 -1.10 -2.43 -4.88
N ARG A 214 -1.92 -3.13 -5.65
CA ARG A 214 -1.72 -3.29 -7.09
C ARG A 214 -2.90 -2.71 -7.86
N VAL A 215 -2.63 -1.87 -8.82
CA VAL A 215 -3.67 -1.35 -9.73
C VAL A 215 -4.24 -2.50 -10.55
N VAL A 216 -5.54 -2.76 -10.42
CA VAL A 216 -6.25 -3.78 -11.19
C VAL A 216 -7.02 -3.19 -12.36
N LEU A 217 -7.34 -1.90 -12.29
CA LEU A 217 -7.95 -1.13 -13.37
C LEU A 217 -7.47 0.34 -13.30
N ALA A 218 -7.04 0.88 -14.42
CA ALA A 218 -6.76 2.30 -14.61
C ALA A 218 -7.30 2.73 -15.98
N GLY A 219 -8.48 3.35 -16.01
CA GLY A 219 -9.10 3.69 -17.29
C GLY A 219 -10.55 4.14 -17.21
N ARG A 220 -11.18 4.19 -18.38
CA ARG A 220 -12.58 4.59 -18.53
C ARG A 220 -13.51 3.37 -18.42
N VAL A 221 -14.54 3.48 -17.61
CA VAL A 221 -15.61 2.48 -17.46
C VAL A 221 -16.85 2.81 -18.30
N ALA A 222 -17.83 1.92 -18.32
CA ALA A 222 -18.94 1.95 -19.27
C ALA A 222 -19.83 3.19 -19.20
N ASP A 223 -20.00 3.80 -18.01
CA ASP A 223 -20.74 5.04 -17.79
C ASP A 223 -19.94 6.31 -18.15
N GLY A 224 -18.70 6.13 -18.64
CA GLY A 224 -17.82 7.20 -19.05
C GLY A 224 -16.92 7.75 -17.94
N ALA A 225 -17.06 7.28 -16.70
CA ALA A 225 -16.15 7.66 -15.62
C ALA A 225 -14.73 7.13 -15.89
N VAL A 226 -13.74 7.92 -15.52
CA VAL A 226 -12.35 7.47 -15.45
C VAL A 226 -12.06 7.10 -14.00
N VAL A 227 -11.63 5.87 -13.81
CA VAL A 227 -11.41 5.31 -12.47
C VAL A 227 -10.04 4.65 -12.36
N VAL A 228 -9.57 4.55 -11.12
CA VAL A 228 -8.48 3.65 -10.74
C VAL A 228 -9.02 2.74 -9.66
N ILE A 229 -8.75 1.43 -9.79
CA ILE A 229 -9.04 0.44 -8.74
C ILE A 229 -7.73 -0.18 -8.29
N VAL A 230 -7.53 -0.21 -6.98
CA VAL A 230 -6.33 -0.78 -6.34
C VAL A 230 -6.74 -1.96 -5.47
N ASP A 231 -6.20 -3.14 -5.75
CA ASP A 231 -6.29 -4.32 -4.89
C ASP A 231 -5.20 -4.23 -3.80
N HIS A 232 -5.63 -4.26 -2.54
CA HIS A 232 -4.77 -4.23 -1.36
C HIS A 232 -4.47 -5.62 -0.80
N GLY A 233 -5.01 -6.67 -1.44
CA GLY A 233 -4.94 -8.04 -0.97
C GLY A 233 -6.04 -8.40 0.02
N SER A 234 -6.17 -9.70 0.33
CA SER A 234 -7.17 -10.24 1.28
C SER A 234 -8.62 -9.86 0.97
N GLY A 235 -8.94 -9.60 -0.31
CA GLY A 235 -10.27 -9.22 -0.76
C GLY A 235 -10.65 -7.77 -0.47
N VAL A 236 -9.66 -6.90 -0.27
CA VAL A 236 -9.87 -5.45 -0.07
C VAL A 236 -9.46 -4.69 -1.30
N GLU A 237 -10.37 -3.88 -1.81
CA GLU A 237 -10.15 -2.99 -2.96
C GLU A 237 -10.55 -1.57 -2.64
N SER A 238 -9.89 -0.60 -3.27
CA SER A 238 -10.31 0.80 -3.29
C SER A 238 -10.54 1.28 -4.72
N LEU A 239 -11.64 2.01 -4.93
CA LEU A 239 -11.96 2.65 -6.19
C LEU A 239 -11.88 4.16 -6.05
N TYR A 240 -11.24 4.79 -7.02
CA TYR A 240 -11.09 6.26 -7.14
C TYR A 240 -11.79 6.70 -8.42
N GLY A 241 -12.95 7.36 -8.28
CA GLY A 241 -13.83 7.74 -9.39
C GLY A 241 -13.73 9.22 -9.78
N HIS A 242 -14.34 9.52 -10.94
CA HIS A 242 -14.45 10.86 -11.55
C HIS A 242 -13.11 11.54 -11.87
N LEU A 243 -12.07 10.73 -12.14
CA LEU A 243 -10.72 11.24 -12.40
C LEU A 243 -10.61 11.92 -13.77
N GLU A 244 -9.60 12.77 -13.94
CA GLU A 244 -9.17 13.25 -15.27
C GLU A 244 -8.65 12.09 -16.13
N PRO A 245 -8.80 12.15 -17.47
CA PRO A 245 -8.33 11.07 -18.36
C PRO A 245 -6.83 10.78 -18.30
N ALA A 246 -6.01 11.76 -17.89
CA ALA A 246 -4.58 11.63 -17.76
C ALA A 246 -4.23 10.98 -16.40
N LEU A 247 -4.19 9.66 -16.36
CA LEU A 247 -3.82 8.90 -15.17
C LEU A 247 -2.30 8.83 -14.97
N GLY A 248 -1.87 8.79 -13.70
CA GLY A 248 -0.47 8.64 -13.31
C GLY A 248 -0.01 7.18 -13.19
N VAL A 249 -0.91 6.22 -13.39
CA VAL A 249 -0.68 4.79 -13.20
C VAL A 249 -1.31 3.99 -14.35
N ARG A 250 -0.96 2.69 -14.42
CA ARG A 250 -1.51 1.73 -15.38
C ARG A 250 -1.85 0.41 -14.71
N ASP A 251 -2.65 -0.40 -15.38
CA ASP A 251 -2.98 -1.76 -14.93
C ASP A 251 -1.74 -2.57 -14.60
N GLY A 252 -1.82 -3.33 -13.51
CA GLY A 252 -0.74 -4.17 -13.01
C GLY A 252 0.37 -3.45 -12.26
N GLN A 253 0.35 -2.13 -12.17
CA GLN A 253 1.36 -1.34 -11.45
C GLN A 253 1.17 -1.50 -9.94
N SER A 254 2.27 -1.70 -9.19
CA SER A 254 2.28 -1.60 -7.74
C SER A 254 2.36 -0.13 -7.32
N VAL A 255 1.61 0.21 -6.28
CA VAL A 255 1.57 1.55 -5.68
C VAL A 255 1.77 1.45 -4.17
N SER A 256 2.36 2.47 -3.59
CA SER A 256 2.47 2.69 -2.14
C SER A 256 1.41 3.68 -1.67
N ALA A 257 1.11 3.69 -0.36
CA ALA A 257 0.27 4.74 0.22
C ALA A 257 0.84 6.13 -0.07
N GLY A 258 0.01 7.03 -0.62
CA GLY A 258 0.40 8.38 -1.01
C GLY A 258 0.91 8.53 -2.45
N ASP A 259 1.11 7.43 -3.20
CA ASP A 259 1.48 7.51 -4.61
C ASP A 259 0.35 8.15 -5.43
N ARG A 260 0.72 9.04 -6.38
CA ARG A 260 -0.24 9.71 -7.23
C ARG A 260 -0.86 8.73 -8.22
N LEU A 261 -2.20 8.64 -8.21
CA LEU A 261 -3.00 7.85 -9.15
C LEU A 261 -3.47 8.67 -10.35
N GLY A 262 -3.87 9.91 -10.10
CA GLY A 262 -4.44 10.81 -11.08
C GLY A 262 -4.76 12.18 -10.49
N SER A 263 -5.81 12.80 -10.98
CA SER A 263 -6.33 14.08 -10.48
C SER A 263 -7.85 14.07 -10.51
N ILE A 264 -8.49 14.85 -9.66
CA ILE A 264 -9.94 15.07 -9.67
C ILE A 264 -10.35 15.64 -11.01
N GLY A 265 -11.33 15.02 -11.66
CA GLY A 265 -11.92 15.38 -12.92
C GLY A 265 -13.43 15.61 -12.83
N LEU A 266 -14.09 15.49 -14.00
CA LEU A 266 -15.53 15.62 -14.19
C LEU A 266 -16.04 14.49 -15.11
N THR A 267 -15.43 13.31 -15.05
CA THR A 267 -15.78 12.18 -15.93
C THR A 267 -16.89 11.31 -15.33
N GLY A 268 -17.74 10.72 -16.17
CA GLY A 268 -18.89 9.92 -15.75
C GLY A 268 -20.05 10.80 -15.24
N ASN A 269 -20.92 10.20 -14.42
CA ASN A 269 -22.08 10.86 -13.85
C ASN A 269 -21.69 11.61 -12.57
N THR A 270 -21.50 12.93 -12.66
CA THR A 270 -21.09 13.77 -11.54
C THR A 270 -21.74 15.14 -11.61
N THR A 271 -22.04 15.75 -10.46
CA THR A 271 -22.60 17.10 -10.34
C THR A 271 -21.55 18.20 -10.15
N GLY A 272 -20.27 17.83 -9.93
CA GLY A 272 -19.20 18.78 -9.70
C GLY A 272 -17.87 18.09 -9.41
N ALA A 273 -16.80 18.88 -9.27
CA ALA A 273 -15.46 18.36 -9.05
C ALA A 273 -15.32 17.74 -7.64
N HIS A 274 -15.15 16.44 -7.59
CA HIS A 274 -14.88 15.66 -6.37
C HIS A 274 -14.16 14.36 -6.70
N LEU A 275 -13.57 13.74 -5.71
CA LEU A 275 -13.18 12.33 -5.73
C LEU A 275 -14.34 11.52 -5.16
N HIS A 276 -14.83 10.51 -5.90
CA HIS A 276 -15.64 9.43 -5.37
C HIS A 276 -14.71 8.29 -4.93
N LEU A 277 -14.72 7.96 -3.64
CA LEU A 277 -13.89 6.93 -3.04
C LEU A 277 -14.77 5.78 -2.53
N GLU A 278 -14.62 4.60 -3.12
CA GLU A 278 -15.23 3.37 -2.56
C GLU A 278 -14.17 2.49 -1.91
N ILE A 279 -14.56 1.80 -0.86
CA ILE A 279 -13.81 0.68 -0.27
C ILE A 279 -14.69 -0.54 -0.26
N VAL A 280 -14.18 -1.61 -0.86
CA VAL A 280 -14.88 -2.88 -0.98
C VAL A 280 -14.11 -3.95 -0.20
N VAL A 281 -14.80 -4.69 0.66
CA VAL A 281 -14.21 -5.81 1.42
C VAL A 281 -14.99 -7.07 1.11
N SER A 282 -14.32 -8.05 0.49
CA SER A 282 -14.95 -9.32 0.07
C SER A 282 -16.23 -9.13 -0.79
N GLY A 283 -16.22 -8.10 -1.64
CA GLY A 283 -17.31 -7.78 -2.55
C GLY A 283 -18.42 -6.88 -1.96
N GLU A 284 -18.32 -6.48 -0.68
CA GLU A 284 -19.26 -5.59 -0.04
C GLU A 284 -18.65 -4.22 0.25
N PRO A 285 -19.34 -3.10 -0.06
CA PRO A 285 -18.84 -1.77 0.26
C PRO A 285 -18.93 -1.49 1.75
N ILE A 286 -17.94 -0.77 2.26
CA ILE A 286 -17.89 -0.28 3.63
C ILE A 286 -17.74 1.24 3.65
N ASP A 287 -18.09 1.88 4.78
CA ASP A 287 -17.85 3.31 4.94
C ASP A 287 -16.35 3.61 4.94
N PRO A 288 -15.84 4.39 3.99
CA PRO A 288 -14.41 4.74 3.96
C PRO A 288 -13.91 5.48 5.21
N ILE A 289 -14.80 6.18 5.93
CA ILE A 289 -14.45 6.87 7.20
C ILE A 289 -13.98 5.89 8.28
N ASP A 290 -14.50 4.66 8.27
CA ASP A 290 -14.15 3.64 9.28
C ASP A 290 -12.66 3.24 9.22
N ILE A 291 -11.99 3.53 8.10
CA ILE A 291 -10.59 3.13 7.87
C ILE A 291 -9.64 4.30 7.63
N LEU A 292 -10.16 5.46 7.24
CA LEU A 292 -9.33 6.65 7.03
C LEU A 292 -8.85 7.21 8.38
N PRO A 293 -7.60 7.71 8.46
CA PRO A 293 -7.12 8.33 9.70
C PRO A 293 -7.95 9.57 10.04
N PRO A 294 -8.06 9.94 11.33
CA PRO A 294 -8.67 11.21 11.71
C PRO A 294 -8.09 12.37 10.89
N ARG A 295 -8.93 13.33 10.50
CA ARG A 295 -8.43 14.61 9.94
C ARG A 295 -8.09 15.52 11.11
N ASP A 296 -6.89 16.11 11.06
CA ASP A 296 -6.45 17.17 11.97
C ASP A 296 -7.29 18.45 11.77
#